data_7810cfeceed7f6464145ad40f25c5c73
#
_entry.id   7810cfeceed7f6464145ad40f25c5c73
#
_cell.length_a   1.000
_cell.length_b   1.000
_cell.length_c   1.000
_cell.angle_alpha   90.00
_cell.angle_beta   90.00
_cell.angle_gamma   90.00
#
_symmetry.space_group_name_H-M   'P 1'
#
loop_
_entity.id
_entity.type
_entity.pdbx_description
1 polymer ?
#
loop_
_entity_poly.entity_id
_entity_poly.type
_entity_poly.pdbx_seq_one_letter_code
_entity_poly.pdbx_strand_id
1 'polypeptide(L)'
;TAWVDSVFKTLSPDEQIAQLMVVRLSTIDSRTKTVTFFDSAVAELVKQYNIGSICLFQGSPVKQATMINGLQAIAKTPLLVTIDAEWGVGMRMTDSVLPLPKQMMLGAVQDSSIAYEYGRIVAEQCKRVGVQVNFAPVVDVNNNPDNPVINDRSFGEDKYKVASFGIQYMKGMQDYGVMACAKHFPGHGDVAVDSHYDLPVINKTMAQLEALELY
;
A
#
# COMPACT_ATOMS: atom_id res chain seq x y z
N THR A 1 -8.13 20.96 10.83
CA THR A 1 -9.50 20.83 11.39
C THR A 1 -9.45 20.96 12.91
N ALA A 2 -10.55 21.38 13.55
CA ALA A 2 -10.57 21.58 15.00
C ALA A 2 -10.13 20.32 15.80
N TRP A 3 -10.47 19.14 15.34
CA TRP A 3 -10.02 17.88 15.96
C TRP A 3 -8.50 17.70 15.82
N VAL A 4 -7.96 17.84 14.61
CA VAL A 4 -6.51 17.72 14.36
C VAL A 4 -5.74 18.71 15.23
N ASP A 5 -6.16 19.98 15.26
CA ASP A 5 -5.51 21.02 16.03
C ASP A 5 -5.56 20.74 17.54
N SER A 6 -6.68 20.18 18.03
CA SER A 6 -6.81 19.81 19.44
C SER A 6 -5.89 18.66 19.82
N VAL A 7 -5.84 17.59 19.00
CA VAL A 7 -4.93 16.44 19.23
C VAL A 7 -3.48 16.87 19.13
N PHE A 8 -3.09 17.61 18.08
CA PHE A 8 -1.72 18.04 17.86
C PHE A 8 -1.16 18.83 19.04
N LYS A 9 -1.96 19.69 19.65
CA LYS A 9 -1.57 20.48 20.85
C LYS A 9 -1.33 19.64 22.09
N THR A 10 -1.81 18.41 22.15
CA THR A 10 -1.61 17.49 23.29
C THR A 10 -0.38 16.60 23.13
N LEU A 11 0.22 16.58 21.95
CA LEU A 11 1.38 15.73 21.64
C LEU A 11 2.68 16.43 21.99
N SER A 12 3.60 15.70 22.60
CA SER A 12 5.00 16.13 22.73
C SER A 12 5.69 16.17 21.36
N PRO A 13 6.82 16.88 21.21
CA PRO A 13 7.59 16.86 19.94
C PRO A 13 7.94 15.45 19.46
N ASP A 14 8.31 14.54 20.36
CA ASP A 14 8.63 13.15 20.02
C ASP A 14 7.39 12.39 19.56
N GLU A 15 6.25 12.59 20.22
CA GLU A 15 4.98 12.01 19.76
C GLU A 15 4.54 12.57 18.40
N GLN A 16 4.76 13.86 18.11
CA GLN A 16 4.47 14.44 16.80
C GLN A 16 5.29 13.78 15.70
N ILE A 17 6.58 13.50 15.95
CA ILE A 17 7.44 12.76 15.03
C ILE A 17 6.95 11.31 14.91
N ALA A 18 6.62 10.68 16.02
CA ALA A 18 6.15 9.29 16.04
C ALA A 18 4.81 9.09 15.29
N GLN A 19 3.96 10.12 15.22
CA GLN A 19 2.73 10.07 14.41
C GLN A 19 3.00 9.92 12.89
N LEU A 20 4.22 10.21 12.41
CA LEU A 20 4.64 10.01 11.02
C LEU A 20 5.13 8.59 10.77
N MET A 21 5.32 7.78 11.80
CA MET A 21 5.87 6.42 11.68
C MET A 21 4.79 5.41 11.33
N VAL A 22 5.09 4.57 10.34
CA VAL A 22 4.29 3.40 9.95
C VAL A 22 5.07 2.14 10.27
N VAL A 23 4.56 1.31 11.19
CA VAL A 23 5.26 0.11 11.67
C VAL A 23 4.56 -1.15 11.18
N ARG A 24 5.32 -2.09 10.62
CA ARG A 24 4.76 -3.38 10.15
C ARG A 24 4.39 -4.31 11.30
N LEU A 25 3.27 -5.03 11.16
CA LEU A 25 2.79 -5.98 12.18
C LEU A 25 3.34 -7.39 12.04
N SER A 26 3.78 -7.78 10.84
CA SER A 26 4.27 -9.14 10.58
C SER A 26 5.32 -9.17 9.49
N THR A 27 5.98 -10.30 9.39
CA THR A 27 6.87 -10.65 8.28
C THR A 27 6.68 -12.11 7.91
N ILE A 28 7.16 -12.49 6.72
CA ILE A 28 7.19 -13.88 6.27
C ILE A 28 8.63 -14.28 5.95
N ASP A 29 9.05 -15.43 6.45
CA ASP A 29 10.31 -16.04 6.02
C ASP A 29 10.16 -16.55 4.58
N SER A 30 11.07 -16.15 3.70
CA SER A 30 10.97 -16.46 2.28
C SER A 30 11.18 -17.95 1.95
N ARG A 31 11.89 -18.69 2.82
CA ARG A 31 12.20 -20.12 2.65
C ARG A 31 11.14 -21.01 3.31
N THR A 32 10.86 -20.78 4.59
CA THR A 32 9.96 -21.63 5.38
C THR A 32 8.49 -21.26 5.21
N LYS A 33 8.20 -20.05 4.64
CA LYS A 33 6.87 -19.45 4.57
C LYS A 33 6.21 -19.23 5.94
N THR A 34 7.00 -19.26 7.00
CA THR A 34 6.52 -19.00 8.36
C THR A 34 6.25 -17.52 8.56
N VAL A 35 5.06 -17.19 9.03
CA VAL A 35 4.68 -15.82 9.39
C VAL A 35 5.02 -15.56 10.85
N THR A 36 5.78 -14.50 11.10
CA THR A 36 6.12 -14.01 12.44
C THR A 36 5.40 -12.69 12.69
N PHE A 37 4.69 -12.59 13.80
CA PHE A 37 4.04 -11.37 14.24
C PHE A 37 4.87 -10.64 15.29
N PHE A 38 4.77 -9.30 15.32
CA PHE A 38 5.53 -8.42 16.21
C PHE A 38 4.63 -7.81 17.31
N ASP A 39 3.63 -8.57 17.78
CA ASP A 39 2.57 -8.12 18.70
C ASP A 39 3.13 -7.29 19.87
N SER A 40 4.04 -7.88 20.65
CA SER A 40 4.61 -7.24 21.85
C SER A 40 5.46 -6.02 21.50
N ALA A 41 6.33 -6.14 20.49
CA ALA A 41 7.22 -5.04 20.10
C ALA A 41 6.41 -3.83 19.59
N VAL A 42 5.38 -4.06 18.77
CA VAL A 42 4.52 -2.99 18.27
C VAL A 42 3.68 -2.39 19.40
N ALA A 43 3.16 -3.21 20.32
CA ALA A 43 2.43 -2.70 21.47
C ALA A 43 3.29 -1.78 22.38
N GLU A 44 4.57 -2.10 22.55
CA GLU A 44 5.51 -1.22 23.28
C GLU A 44 5.74 0.11 22.53
N LEU A 45 5.89 0.09 21.18
CA LEU A 45 6.03 1.30 20.40
C LEU A 45 4.78 2.19 20.47
N VAL A 46 3.58 1.58 20.45
CA VAL A 46 2.31 2.32 20.63
C VAL A 46 2.25 3.00 21.99
N LYS A 47 2.59 2.28 23.07
CA LYS A 47 2.52 2.81 24.44
C LYS A 47 3.59 3.87 24.71
N GLN A 48 4.83 3.60 24.29
CA GLN A 48 5.98 4.44 24.64
C GLN A 48 6.08 5.69 23.78
N TYR A 49 5.84 5.56 22.47
CA TYR A 49 6.06 6.63 21.52
C TYR A 49 4.78 7.20 20.90
N ASN A 50 3.64 6.53 21.10
CA ASN A 50 2.38 6.94 20.46
C ASN A 50 2.51 6.99 18.93
N ILE A 51 3.05 5.92 18.30
CA ILE A 51 3.21 5.84 16.83
C ILE A 51 1.87 6.04 16.11
N GLY A 52 1.90 6.67 14.93
CA GLY A 52 0.68 7.06 14.22
C GLY A 52 0.03 5.97 13.39
N SER A 53 0.81 4.98 12.94
CA SER A 53 0.30 4.04 11.93
C SER A 53 0.92 2.65 12.05
N ILE A 54 0.15 1.66 11.58
CA ILE A 54 0.60 0.27 11.42
C ILE A 54 0.35 -0.20 9.99
N CYS A 55 1.23 -1.08 9.48
CA CYS A 55 1.09 -1.68 8.16
C CYS A 55 0.88 -3.19 8.27
N LEU A 56 -0.21 -3.67 7.67
CA LEU A 56 -0.53 -5.09 7.61
C LEU A 56 0.29 -5.77 6.50
N PHE A 57 0.84 -6.92 6.83
CA PHE A 57 1.48 -7.83 5.90
C PHE A 57 0.84 -9.22 6.02
N GLN A 58 1.60 -10.30 5.88
CA GLN A 58 1.10 -11.66 5.91
C GLN A 58 0.44 -12.04 7.23
N GLY A 59 -0.59 -12.88 7.14
CA GLY A 59 -1.35 -13.42 8.27
C GLY A 59 -2.78 -13.78 7.88
N SER A 60 -3.57 -14.31 8.81
CA SER A 60 -5.00 -14.51 8.59
C SER A 60 -5.79 -13.23 8.89
N PRO A 61 -6.94 -13.00 8.24
CA PRO A 61 -7.78 -11.84 8.51
C PRO A 61 -8.19 -11.73 10.00
N VAL A 62 -8.50 -12.87 10.63
CA VAL A 62 -8.89 -12.92 12.05
C VAL A 62 -7.76 -12.50 12.96
N LYS A 63 -6.54 -13.00 12.72
CA LYS A 63 -5.36 -12.63 13.54
C LYS A 63 -5.06 -11.15 13.39
N GLN A 64 -5.10 -10.61 12.16
CA GLN A 64 -4.88 -9.18 11.90
C GLN A 64 -5.92 -8.32 12.61
N ALA A 65 -7.21 -8.63 12.48
CA ALA A 65 -8.28 -7.88 13.14
C ALA A 65 -8.14 -7.91 14.68
N THR A 66 -7.78 -9.06 15.25
CA THR A 66 -7.55 -9.19 16.69
C THR A 66 -6.39 -8.29 17.15
N MET A 67 -5.29 -8.27 16.40
CA MET A 67 -4.14 -7.42 16.71
C MET A 67 -4.48 -5.93 16.60
N ILE A 68 -5.16 -5.52 15.52
CA ILE A 68 -5.60 -4.14 15.33
C ILE A 68 -6.46 -3.70 16.52
N ASN A 69 -7.46 -4.49 16.89
CA ASN A 69 -8.34 -4.15 18.02
C ASN A 69 -7.56 -4.02 19.35
N GLY A 70 -6.61 -4.93 19.60
CA GLY A 70 -5.74 -4.87 20.77
C GLY A 70 -4.86 -3.61 20.79
N LEU A 71 -4.26 -3.26 19.66
CA LEU A 71 -3.41 -2.07 19.54
C LEU A 71 -4.22 -0.77 19.63
N GLN A 72 -5.39 -0.71 18.99
CA GLN A 72 -6.30 0.44 19.11
C GLN A 72 -6.78 0.67 20.55
N ALA A 73 -7.00 -0.41 21.32
CA ALA A 73 -7.44 -0.30 22.71
C ALA A 73 -6.40 0.33 23.67
N ILE A 74 -5.11 0.26 23.30
CA ILE A 74 -4.02 0.83 24.11
C ILE A 74 -3.43 2.14 23.52
N ALA A 75 -3.86 2.52 22.31
CA ALA A 75 -3.37 3.69 21.62
C ALA A 75 -3.94 4.98 22.24
N LYS A 76 -3.07 5.95 22.56
CA LYS A 76 -3.46 7.30 23.01
C LYS A 76 -4.10 8.10 21.87
N THR A 77 -3.53 8.01 20.68
CA THR A 77 -4.08 8.54 19.43
C THR A 77 -4.50 7.37 18.56
N PRO A 78 -5.71 7.37 17.95
CA PRO A 78 -6.13 6.29 17.08
C PRO A 78 -5.12 6.00 15.98
N LEU A 79 -4.74 4.73 15.81
CA LEU A 79 -3.79 4.29 14.80
C LEU A 79 -4.43 4.30 13.41
N LEU A 80 -3.71 4.81 12.43
CA LEU A 80 -4.03 4.64 11.02
C LEU A 80 -3.56 3.25 10.57
N VAL A 81 -4.47 2.44 10.06
CA VAL A 81 -4.17 1.09 9.58
C VAL A 81 -3.94 1.12 8.07
N THR A 82 -2.79 0.67 7.65
CA THR A 82 -2.39 0.63 6.24
C THR A 82 -2.11 -0.79 5.78
N ILE A 83 -2.11 -1.03 4.48
CA ILE A 83 -1.73 -2.30 3.87
C ILE A 83 -1.03 -2.04 2.53
N ASP A 84 -0.15 -2.94 2.14
CA ASP A 84 0.39 -3.03 0.79
C ASP A 84 -0.30 -4.19 0.06
N ALA A 85 -1.45 -3.91 -0.55
CA ALA A 85 -2.35 -4.89 -1.17
C ALA A 85 -2.70 -4.50 -2.61
N GLU A 86 -1.71 -4.56 -3.51
CA GLU A 86 -1.80 -4.11 -4.89
C GLU A 86 -2.89 -4.82 -5.69
N TRP A 87 -3.07 -6.14 -5.46
CA TRP A 87 -4.15 -6.93 -6.03
C TRP A 87 -5.12 -7.44 -4.96
N GLY A 88 -5.44 -6.55 -4.02
CA GLY A 88 -6.39 -6.82 -2.95
C GLY A 88 -5.76 -7.51 -1.74
N VAL A 89 -6.55 -7.64 -0.69
CA VAL A 89 -6.12 -8.19 0.61
C VAL A 89 -5.61 -9.64 0.48
N GLY A 90 -6.07 -10.39 -0.52
CA GLY A 90 -5.57 -11.74 -0.85
C GLY A 90 -4.08 -11.79 -1.21
N MET A 91 -3.45 -10.67 -1.58
CA MET A 91 -1.99 -10.57 -1.72
C MET A 91 -1.25 -10.90 -0.42
N ARG A 92 -1.82 -10.53 0.71
CA ARG A 92 -1.18 -10.66 2.03
C ARG A 92 -1.82 -11.72 2.91
N MET A 93 -3.14 -11.92 2.75
CA MET A 93 -3.96 -12.81 3.55
C MET A 93 -4.55 -13.87 2.64
N THR A 94 -3.88 -15.00 2.50
CA THR A 94 -4.28 -16.07 1.58
C THR A 94 -5.38 -16.98 2.13
N ASP A 95 -5.74 -16.82 3.40
CA ASP A 95 -6.79 -17.57 4.06
C ASP A 95 -8.11 -16.77 4.04
N SER A 96 -9.16 -17.39 3.53
CA SER A 96 -10.54 -16.86 3.56
C SER A 96 -10.75 -15.53 2.83
N VAL A 97 -9.85 -15.16 1.92
CA VAL A 97 -9.95 -13.97 1.08
C VAL A 97 -9.96 -14.35 -0.39
N LEU A 98 -10.87 -13.76 -1.14
CA LEU A 98 -10.93 -13.95 -2.59
C LEU A 98 -9.68 -13.31 -3.24
N PRO A 99 -8.82 -14.08 -3.91
CA PRO A 99 -7.69 -13.52 -4.65
C PRO A 99 -8.19 -12.76 -5.89
N LEU A 100 -7.56 -11.63 -6.18
CA LEU A 100 -7.83 -10.85 -7.38
C LEU A 100 -6.67 -11.01 -8.38
N PRO A 101 -6.92 -10.80 -9.69
CA PRO A 101 -5.86 -10.84 -10.69
C PRO A 101 -4.89 -9.68 -10.51
N LYS A 102 -3.64 -9.86 -10.93
CA LYS A 102 -2.66 -8.77 -10.96
C LYS A 102 -3.00 -7.72 -12.03
N GLN A 103 -2.45 -6.53 -11.89
CA GLN A 103 -2.81 -5.36 -12.70
C GLN A 103 -2.54 -5.54 -14.21
N MET A 104 -1.53 -6.31 -14.61
CA MET A 104 -1.26 -6.61 -16.02
C MET A 104 -2.46 -7.28 -16.72
N MET A 105 -3.19 -8.13 -16.01
CA MET A 105 -4.40 -8.76 -16.55
C MET A 105 -5.52 -7.74 -16.79
N LEU A 106 -5.64 -6.73 -15.91
CA LEU A 106 -6.56 -5.61 -16.14
C LEU A 106 -6.11 -4.78 -17.34
N GLY A 107 -4.81 -4.51 -17.46
CA GLY A 107 -4.23 -3.78 -18.58
C GLY A 107 -4.43 -4.46 -19.94
N ALA A 108 -4.70 -5.76 -19.99
CA ALA A 108 -5.04 -6.46 -21.24
C ALA A 108 -6.45 -6.12 -21.75
N VAL A 109 -7.32 -5.55 -20.90
CA VAL A 109 -8.67 -5.10 -21.28
C VAL A 109 -8.61 -3.70 -21.88
N GLN A 110 -9.57 -3.38 -22.76
CA GLN A 110 -9.63 -2.04 -23.37
C GLN A 110 -10.38 -1.02 -22.52
N ASP A 111 -11.42 -1.45 -21.81
CA ASP A 111 -12.28 -0.59 -20.99
C ASP A 111 -11.69 -0.43 -19.59
N SER A 112 -11.20 0.79 -19.29
CA SER A 112 -10.63 1.12 -17.98
C SER A 112 -11.66 1.18 -16.85
N SER A 113 -12.96 1.20 -17.14
CA SER A 113 -14.00 1.20 -16.09
C SER A 113 -13.95 -0.06 -15.21
N ILE A 114 -13.43 -1.16 -15.74
CA ILE A 114 -13.19 -2.38 -14.94
C ILE A 114 -12.22 -2.13 -13.77
N ALA A 115 -11.27 -1.22 -13.93
CA ALA A 115 -10.33 -0.87 -12.86
C ALA A 115 -11.02 -0.11 -11.72
N TYR A 116 -12.09 0.65 -12.02
CA TYR A 116 -12.92 1.26 -10.97
C TYR A 116 -13.60 0.18 -10.12
N GLU A 117 -14.28 -0.77 -10.75
CA GLU A 117 -14.92 -1.88 -10.03
C GLU A 117 -13.91 -2.73 -9.24
N TYR A 118 -12.73 -2.91 -9.81
CA TYR A 118 -11.62 -3.58 -9.12
C TYR A 118 -11.21 -2.80 -7.86
N GLY A 119 -11.01 -1.48 -7.96
CA GLY A 119 -10.71 -0.62 -6.83
C GLY A 119 -11.79 -0.65 -5.76
N ARG A 120 -13.06 -0.66 -6.15
CA ARG A 120 -14.21 -0.82 -5.26
C ARG A 120 -14.13 -2.12 -4.46
N ILE A 121 -13.88 -3.25 -5.14
CA ILE A 121 -13.75 -4.56 -4.48
C ILE A 121 -12.57 -4.57 -3.50
N VAL A 122 -11.42 -4.01 -3.90
CA VAL A 122 -10.25 -3.88 -3.02
C VAL A 122 -10.59 -3.05 -1.77
N ALA A 123 -11.30 -1.93 -1.95
CA ALA A 123 -11.74 -1.10 -0.82
C ALA A 123 -12.67 -1.87 0.13
N GLU A 124 -13.61 -2.65 -0.39
CA GLU A 124 -14.49 -3.47 0.44
C GLU A 124 -13.70 -4.52 1.23
N GLN A 125 -12.72 -5.18 0.62
CA GLN A 125 -11.81 -6.11 1.31
C GLN A 125 -11.02 -5.39 2.41
N CYS A 126 -10.42 -4.22 2.11
CA CYS A 126 -9.67 -3.40 3.05
C CYS A 126 -10.52 -2.99 4.27
N LYS A 127 -11.73 -2.49 4.04
CA LYS A 127 -12.64 -2.07 5.11
C LYS A 127 -13.04 -3.21 6.04
N ARG A 128 -13.25 -4.42 5.50
CA ARG A 128 -13.58 -5.61 6.30
C ARG A 128 -12.48 -6.02 7.29
N VAL A 129 -11.23 -5.67 7.00
CA VAL A 129 -10.09 -5.94 7.89
C VAL A 129 -9.60 -4.67 8.61
N GLY A 130 -10.36 -3.56 8.53
CA GLY A 130 -10.10 -2.34 9.28
C GLY A 130 -9.02 -1.44 8.70
N VAL A 131 -8.70 -1.55 7.40
CA VAL A 131 -7.69 -0.76 6.69
C VAL A 131 -8.28 0.55 6.17
N GLN A 132 -7.57 1.68 6.38
CA GLN A 132 -7.91 3.00 5.87
C GLN A 132 -7.06 3.44 4.68
N VAL A 133 -5.82 2.93 4.55
CA VAL A 133 -4.91 3.28 3.46
C VAL A 133 -4.38 2.02 2.79
N ASN A 134 -4.50 1.94 1.47
CA ASN A 134 -3.83 0.90 0.69
C ASN A 134 -2.72 1.53 -0.17
N PHE A 135 -1.49 1.02 -0.08
CA PHE A 135 -0.36 1.41 -0.92
C PHE A 135 -0.48 0.81 -2.32
N ALA A 136 -1.52 1.24 -3.04
CA ALA A 136 -1.88 0.87 -4.41
C ALA A 136 -2.67 2.04 -5.06
N PRO A 137 -2.71 2.12 -6.39
CA PRO A 137 -2.20 1.19 -7.41
C PRO A 137 -0.72 1.35 -7.72
N VAL A 138 -0.14 0.35 -8.41
CA VAL A 138 1.14 0.50 -9.11
C VAL A 138 0.87 1.20 -10.45
N VAL A 139 1.44 2.39 -10.63
CA VAL A 139 1.31 3.22 -11.83
C VAL A 139 2.65 3.36 -12.58
N ASP A 140 3.58 2.47 -12.30
CA ASP A 140 4.82 2.36 -13.06
C ASP A 140 4.52 1.91 -14.50
N VAL A 141 5.11 2.58 -15.49
CA VAL A 141 5.07 2.17 -16.89
C VAL A 141 6.11 1.09 -17.10
N ASN A 142 5.69 -0.12 -17.49
CA ASN A 142 6.58 -1.30 -17.62
C ASN A 142 7.34 -1.28 -18.94
N ASN A 143 8.24 -0.33 -19.12
CA ASN A 143 8.97 -0.08 -20.37
C ASN A 143 10.34 -0.79 -20.46
N ASN A 144 10.78 -1.46 -19.40
CA ASN A 144 11.99 -2.27 -19.40
C ASN A 144 11.64 -3.76 -19.18
N PRO A 145 11.81 -4.63 -20.21
CA PRO A 145 11.49 -6.05 -20.07
C PRO A 145 12.39 -6.79 -19.05
N ASP A 146 13.57 -6.24 -18.75
CA ASP A 146 14.52 -6.82 -17.78
C ASP A 146 14.28 -6.30 -16.35
N ASN A 147 13.22 -5.50 -16.13
CA ASN A 147 12.89 -5.02 -14.80
C ASN A 147 12.56 -6.20 -13.85
N PRO A 148 13.28 -6.37 -12.72
CA PRO A 148 13.07 -7.53 -11.86
C PRO A 148 11.87 -7.41 -10.92
N VAL A 149 11.20 -6.23 -10.82
CA VAL A 149 10.26 -5.91 -9.74
C VAL A 149 8.86 -5.61 -10.24
N ILE A 150 8.71 -4.79 -11.28
CA ILE A 150 7.40 -4.26 -11.70
C ILE A 150 6.62 -5.29 -12.51
N ASN A 151 7.05 -5.63 -13.70
CA ASN A 151 6.46 -6.68 -14.54
C ASN A 151 4.92 -6.71 -14.48
N ASP A 152 4.34 -7.83 -14.06
CA ASP A 152 2.90 -8.08 -13.98
C ASP A 152 2.15 -7.26 -12.91
N ARG A 153 2.87 -6.46 -12.13
CA ARG A 153 2.30 -5.49 -11.20
C ARG A 153 1.82 -4.20 -11.91
N SER A 154 2.38 -3.87 -13.08
CA SER A 154 1.96 -2.73 -13.90
C SER A 154 0.69 -3.02 -14.70
N PHE A 155 -0.01 -1.97 -15.13
CA PHE A 155 -1.09 -2.08 -16.14
C PHE A 155 -0.56 -2.22 -17.58
N GLY A 156 0.75 -2.08 -17.82
CA GLY A 156 1.39 -2.26 -19.12
C GLY A 156 2.47 -1.24 -19.46
N GLU A 157 2.76 -1.16 -20.76
CA GLU A 157 3.87 -0.37 -21.32
C GLU A 157 3.41 1.02 -21.85
N ASP A 158 2.11 1.19 -22.05
CA ASP A 158 1.52 2.45 -22.54
C ASP A 158 1.16 3.37 -21.36
N LYS A 159 1.83 4.51 -21.24
CA LYS A 159 1.62 5.49 -20.17
C LYS A 159 0.16 5.99 -20.10
N TYR A 160 -0.52 6.15 -21.24
CA TYR A 160 -1.92 6.60 -21.28
C TYR A 160 -2.86 5.55 -20.69
N LYS A 161 -2.60 4.27 -21.01
CA LYS A 161 -3.31 3.15 -20.41
C LYS A 161 -3.03 3.05 -18.92
N VAL A 162 -1.76 3.08 -18.50
CA VAL A 162 -1.36 3.05 -17.10
C VAL A 162 -2.03 4.16 -16.30
N ALA A 163 -2.01 5.39 -16.80
CA ALA A 163 -2.67 6.53 -16.16
C ALA A 163 -4.20 6.33 -16.08
N SER A 164 -4.85 5.94 -17.17
CA SER A 164 -6.30 5.73 -17.21
C SER A 164 -6.76 4.66 -16.21
N PHE A 165 -6.11 3.50 -16.20
CA PHE A 165 -6.43 2.40 -15.28
C PHE A 165 -6.08 2.74 -13.84
N GLY A 166 -4.93 3.40 -13.60
CA GLY A 166 -4.51 3.86 -12.28
C GLY A 166 -5.53 4.84 -11.67
N ILE A 167 -5.98 5.83 -12.44
CA ILE A 167 -7.00 6.80 -12.02
C ILE A 167 -8.31 6.09 -11.66
N GLN A 168 -8.78 5.15 -12.47
CA GLN A 168 -10.01 4.42 -12.21
C GLN A 168 -9.89 3.55 -10.95
N TYR A 169 -8.76 2.86 -10.78
CA TYR A 169 -8.51 2.08 -9.58
C TYR A 169 -8.51 2.97 -8.32
N MET A 170 -7.80 4.09 -8.35
CA MET A 170 -7.78 5.05 -7.23
C MET A 170 -9.18 5.55 -6.90
N LYS A 171 -9.95 5.97 -7.92
CA LYS A 171 -11.34 6.44 -7.74
C LYS A 171 -12.20 5.36 -7.09
N GLY A 172 -12.12 4.12 -7.58
CA GLY A 172 -12.85 2.99 -7.00
C GLY A 172 -12.53 2.79 -5.51
N MET A 173 -11.27 2.90 -5.10
CA MET A 173 -10.91 2.83 -3.68
C MET A 173 -11.42 4.04 -2.88
N GLN A 174 -11.21 5.25 -3.37
CA GLN A 174 -11.51 6.48 -2.65
C GLN A 174 -13.01 6.71 -2.48
N ASP A 175 -13.81 6.44 -3.51
CA ASP A 175 -15.28 6.55 -3.44
C ASP A 175 -15.88 5.58 -2.41
N TYR A 176 -15.17 4.48 -2.12
CA TYR A 176 -15.56 3.50 -1.09
C TYR A 176 -14.79 3.67 0.23
N GLY A 177 -14.14 4.82 0.43
CA GLY A 177 -13.62 5.26 1.71
C GLY A 177 -12.26 4.68 2.11
N VAL A 178 -11.45 4.21 1.15
CA VAL A 178 -10.05 3.79 1.36
C VAL A 178 -9.12 4.73 0.61
N MET A 179 -8.16 5.32 1.31
CA MET A 179 -7.14 6.17 0.69
C MET A 179 -6.22 5.33 -0.20
N ALA A 180 -5.99 5.82 -1.41
CA ALA A 180 -5.08 5.22 -2.37
C ALA A 180 -3.70 5.89 -2.34
N CYS A 181 -2.68 5.17 -2.78
CA CYS A 181 -1.32 5.68 -2.93
C CYS A 181 -0.74 5.19 -4.25
N ALA A 182 -0.75 6.06 -5.26
CA ALA A 182 -0.10 5.79 -6.54
C ALA A 182 1.42 5.66 -6.35
N LYS A 183 2.02 4.56 -6.88
CA LYS A 183 3.43 4.25 -6.67
C LYS A 183 4.05 3.64 -7.92
N HIS A 184 5.39 3.73 -8.09
CA HIS A 184 6.42 4.24 -7.19
C HIS A 184 7.04 5.51 -7.77
N PHE A 185 6.78 6.63 -7.18
CA PHE A 185 7.33 7.91 -7.64
C PHE A 185 8.87 7.95 -7.60
N PRO A 186 9.56 8.48 -8.62
CA PRO A 186 9.02 9.07 -9.86
C PRO A 186 8.76 8.05 -10.97
N GLY A 187 8.98 6.77 -10.77
CA GLY A 187 8.78 5.65 -11.68
C GLY A 187 9.82 4.55 -11.46
N HIS A 188 9.39 3.30 -11.36
CA HIS A 188 10.24 2.13 -11.13
C HIS A 188 10.24 1.14 -12.31
N GLY A 189 9.47 1.44 -13.39
CA GLY A 189 9.31 0.51 -14.51
C GLY A 189 10.53 0.39 -15.42
N ASP A 190 11.44 1.36 -15.38
CA ASP A 190 12.60 1.48 -16.26
C ASP A 190 13.91 0.91 -15.67
N VAL A 191 13.95 0.68 -14.34
CA VAL A 191 15.19 0.27 -13.68
C VAL A 191 15.43 -1.23 -13.78
N ALA A 192 16.71 -1.62 -13.84
CA ALA A 192 17.15 -3.02 -13.90
C ALA A 192 17.56 -3.58 -12.52
N VAL A 193 17.33 -2.81 -11.46
CA VAL A 193 17.74 -3.17 -10.08
C VAL A 193 16.52 -3.22 -9.17
N ASP A 194 16.43 -4.25 -8.35
CA ASP A 194 15.40 -4.36 -7.32
C ASP A 194 15.75 -3.47 -6.12
N SER A 195 14.90 -2.49 -5.82
CA SER A 195 15.06 -1.55 -4.71
C SER A 195 15.06 -2.21 -3.32
N HIS A 196 14.68 -3.48 -3.21
CA HIS A 196 14.78 -4.23 -1.95
C HIS A 196 16.20 -4.70 -1.65
N TYR A 197 17.08 -4.74 -2.65
CA TYR A 197 18.45 -5.26 -2.52
C TYR A 197 19.53 -4.20 -2.77
N ASP A 198 19.24 -3.20 -3.61
CA ASP A 198 20.19 -2.14 -3.94
C ASP A 198 19.45 -0.86 -4.32
N LEU A 199 20.14 0.28 -4.36
CA LEU A 199 19.56 1.58 -4.70
C LEU A 199 19.47 1.74 -6.23
N PRO A 200 18.28 1.68 -6.84
CA PRO A 200 18.14 1.94 -8.27
C PRO A 200 18.41 3.42 -8.57
N VAL A 201 19.14 3.65 -9.66
CA VAL A 201 19.45 5.00 -10.13
C VAL A 201 18.71 5.27 -11.43
N ILE A 202 17.97 6.38 -11.46
CA ILE A 202 17.25 6.85 -12.64
C ILE A 202 18.05 7.96 -13.29
N ASN A 203 18.72 7.65 -14.41
CA ASN A 203 19.53 8.61 -15.18
C ASN A 203 18.68 9.31 -16.25
N LYS A 204 17.67 10.08 -15.81
CA LYS A 204 16.77 10.84 -16.70
C LYS A 204 16.74 12.31 -16.31
N THR A 205 16.62 13.16 -17.32
CA THR A 205 16.30 14.58 -17.12
C THR A 205 14.82 14.75 -16.74
N MET A 206 14.45 15.88 -16.16
CA MET A 206 13.03 16.19 -15.89
C MET A 206 12.16 16.07 -17.15
N ALA A 207 12.62 16.60 -18.28
CA ALA A 207 11.88 16.49 -19.55
C ALA A 207 11.65 15.04 -20.00
N GLN A 208 12.60 14.14 -19.73
CA GLN A 208 12.43 12.71 -20.00
C GLN A 208 11.46 12.04 -19.02
N LEU A 209 11.49 12.40 -17.73
CA LEU A 209 10.53 11.93 -16.75
C LEU A 209 9.11 12.43 -17.08
N GLU A 210 8.94 13.70 -17.40
CA GLU A 210 7.66 14.28 -17.82
C GLU A 210 7.11 13.64 -19.12
N ALA A 211 7.99 13.19 -20.00
CA ALA A 211 7.57 12.53 -21.24
C ALA A 211 6.98 11.13 -21.01
N LEU A 212 7.29 10.46 -19.91
CA LEU A 212 6.87 9.08 -19.65
C LEU A 212 6.32 8.88 -18.22
N GLU A 213 7.16 8.99 -17.19
CA GLU A 213 6.84 8.56 -15.83
C GLU A 213 5.91 9.53 -15.08
N LEU A 214 6.01 10.82 -15.35
CA LEU A 214 5.23 11.87 -14.66
C LEU A 214 4.01 12.33 -15.48
N TYR A 215 3.53 11.49 -16.40
CA TYR A 215 2.34 11.77 -17.20
C TYR A 215 1.06 11.74 -16.34
#